data_c2ee4c9a08c949aa2da042128b3110e7
#
_entry.id   c2ee4c9a08c949aa2da042128b3110e7
#
_cell.length_a   1.000
_cell.length_b   1.000
_cell.length_c   1.000
_cell.angle_alpha   90.00
_cell.angle_beta   90.00
_cell.angle_gamma   90.00
#
_symmetry.space_group_name_H-M   'P 1'
#
loop_
_entity.id
_entity.type
_entity.pdbx_description
1 polymer ?
#
loop_
_entity_poly.entity_id
_entity_poly.type
_entity_poly.pdbx_seq_one_letter_code
_entity_poly.pdbx_strand_id
1 'polypeptide(L)'
;MRNVRTKTPTILKSLVFRAMLCVFVLTCPALASAEINRQQSLAIVAALDDSNPASFDAFIAAVQALPLAADLDLDTLRRQLRNRSPLNDNQRASAARLLGLYARVKYGDEALETLAELVAIPTFEVEGLSQYDNPAFQQMGATLERLAQHLDLGFRNAGGRVYEISLGESQGELIGLHAHADVVPVNPDLWVLDDGTRLDPFTVTAIGNRLYGRGTQDDKNGIVVTMYAMRVVKEEGLPLLNHFRLLVDTREETGGDAMPWYFERHPVPDYNIALDGDYPVIIAEKGYGVVMASFPVRDAGGTGATIVEMTGGLATNQIPAQATIWIDSTAPASLIESLNSRGSASTAMGGGDYSIRAAQDGDLVRVDVIGVSAHSSDPASGINPVSRMFAFVNLLNAEEVVEANHFTDAARYASDNWGIDFLGTQLGIGWSDPFMGPLTAAQTFISTDAERLRTAVNLRLPIGRQPELVVAEVRAKLDDWATTRQVDVAFDINASDPMYRNPDGAWVNALLDIAVENLGIAREFGSSSGGTSIHDLPNGVQFGLSLPNEKYTGHNANEFKTVDQFLLDLSIITEMVARLGGMSPL
;
A
#
# COMPACT_ATOMS: atom_id res chain seq x y z
N MET A 1 14.51 43.16 -57.80
CA MET A 1 15.41 44.24 -58.28
C MET A 1 16.68 44.23 -57.47
N ARG A 2 17.78 43.99 -58.15
CA ARG A 2 19.20 44.39 -57.92
C ARG A 2 19.76 44.11 -56.51
N ASN A 3 20.63 43.09 -56.36
CA ASN A 3 22.07 43.07 -56.74
C ASN A 3 22.90 44.15 -56.04
N VAL A 4 23.91 43.74 -55.23
CA VAL A 4 25.38 43.77 -55.56
C VAL A 4 26.12 43.47 -54.26
N ARG A 5 26.85 42.34 -54.06
CA ARG A 5 28.30 42.09 -54.24
C ARG A 5 29.19 43.25 -53.75
N THR A 6 30.22 43.07 -52.98
CA THR A 6 31.51 42.35 -52.97
C THR A 6 32.33 43.01 -51.85
N LYS A 7 33.31 42.53 -51.18
CA LYS A 7 34.60 41.85 -51.47
C LYS A 7 35.37 41.70 -50.15
N THR A 8 36.06 40.64 -50.01
CA THR A 8 37.27 40.50 -49.18
C THR A 8 38.45 41.23 -49.83
N PRO A 9 39.51 41.62 -49.08
CA PRO A 9 40.76 40.86 -49.09
C PRO A 9 41.52 40.84 -47.75
N THR A 10 42.14 39.78 -47.34
CA THR A 10 43.51 39.31 -47.58
C THR A 10 44.61 39.82 -46.62
N ILE A 11 45.12 38.90 -45.78
CA ILE A 11 46.49 38.63 -45.32
C ILE A 11 47.31 39.74 -44.67
N LEU A 12 47.77 39.47 -43.41
CA LEU A 12 49.22 39.59 -43.11
C LEU A 12 49.61 38.63 -41.96
N LYS A 13 50.65 37.84 -42.24
CA LYS A 13 51.38 36.98 -41.31
C LYS A 13 52.30 37.82 -40.43
N SER A 14 52.41 37.47 -39.14
CA SER A 14 53.71 37.58 -38.45
C SER A 14 53.82 36.52 -37.35
N LEU A 15 54.85 35.71 -37.52
CA LEU A 15 55.46 34.88 -36.49
C LEU A 15 55.96 35.74 -35.33
N VAL A 16 55.89 35.24 -34.08
CA VAL A 16 57.04 35.26 -33.15
C VAL A 16 56.73 34.47 -31.88
N PHE A 17 57.53 33.48 -31.62
CA PHE A 17 58.07 32.87 -30.39
C PHE A 17 57.20 32.08 -29.42
N ARG A 18 57.53 30.81 -29.37
CA ARG A 18 57.29 29.82 -28.32
C ARG A 18 57.88 30.28 -26.98
N ALA A 19 57.04 30.20 -25.92
CA ALA A 19 57.51 29.88 -24.58
C ALA A 19 56.62 28.77 -24.04
N MET A 20 57.17 27.58 -24.03
CA MET A 20 56.59 26.34 -23.51
C MET A 20 56.72 26.39 -21.99
N LEU A 21 55.69 26.81 -21.26
CA LEU A 21 55.60 26.64 -19.80
C LEU A 21 54.77 25.36 -19.55
N CYS A 22 55.46 24.23 -19.38
CA CYS A 22 54.90 23.02 -18.84
C CYS A 22 54.54 23.24 -17.39
N VAL A 23 53.30 23.63 -17.14
CA VAL A 23 52.69 23.46 -15.81
C VAL A 23 52.23 22.00 -15.73
N PHE A 24 53.05 21.15 -15.10
CA PHE A 24 52.61 19.87 -14.58
C PHE A 24 51.57 20.16 -13.48
N VAL A 25 50.30 20.21 -13.86
CA VAL A 25 49.22 20.00 -12.89
C VAL A 25 49.25 18.51 -12.58
N LEU A 26 49.87 18.17 -11.48
CA LEU A 26 49.63 16.91 -10.80
C LEU A 26 48.16 16.92 -10.36
N THR A 27 47.27 16.53 -11.27
CA THR A 27 45.96 16.03 -10.87
C THR A 27 46.23 14.68 -10.21
N CYS A 28 46.37 14.70 -8.91
CA CYS A 28 46.10 13.52 -8.13
C CYS A 28 44.64 13.17 -8.44
N PRO A 29 44.30 12.04 -9.08
CA PRO A 29 42.94 11.60 -9.08
C PRO A 29 42.64 11.29 -7.61
N ALA A 30 41.85 12.11 -6.94
CA ALA A 30 41.10 11.64 -5.81
C ALA A 30 40.26 10.50 -6.39
N LEU A 31 40.70 9.27 -6.19
CA LEU A 31 39.90 8.07 -6.35
C LEU A 31 38.75 8.21 -5.34
N ALA A 32 37.70 8.93 -5.73
CA ALA A 32 36.40 8.74 -5.13
C ALA A 32 36.09 7.26 -5.37
N SER A 33 36.08 6.45 -4.32
CA SER A 33 35.61 5.09 -4.42
C SER A 33 34.18 5.18 -4.96
N ALA A 34 33.95 4.72 -6.18
CA ALA A 34 32.64 4.74 -6.78
C ALA A 34 31.72 3.84 -5.95
N GLU A 35 30.53 4.30 -5.65
CA GLU A 35 29.49 3.46 -5.06
C GLU A 35 29.14 2.31 -6.01
N ILE A 36 28.73 1.17 -5.44
CA ILE A 36 28.29 0.02 -6.22
C ILE A 36 26.95 0.35 -6.87
N ASN A 37 26.96 0.46 -8.18
CA ASN A 37 25.75 0.75 -8.93
C ASN A 37 24.89 -0.52 -9.19
N ARG A 38 23.65 -0.31 -9.63
CA ARG A 38 22.68 -1.38 -9.92
C ARG A 38 23.22 -2.43 -10.91
N GLN A 39 23.90 -2.02 -11.97
CA GLN A 39 24.44 -2.96 -12.96
C GLN A 39 25.50 -3.87 -12.34
N GLN A 40 26.35 -3.32 -11.49
CA GLN A 40 27.33 -4.11 -10.72
C GLN A 40 26.63 -5.04 -9.74
N SER A 41 25.59 -4.59 -9.02
CA SER A 41 24.81 -5.44 -8.12
C SER A 41 24.19 -6.64 -8.84
N LEU A 42 23.54 -6.41 -9.99
CA LEU A 42 22.96 -7.49 -10.81
C LEU A 42 24.01 -8.48 -11.31
N ALA A 43 25.18 -7.98 -11.71
CA ALA A 43 26.26 -8.84 -12.17
C ALA A 43 26.94 -9.63 -11.03
N ILE A 44 27.02 -9.07 -9.82
CA ILE A 44 27.46 -9.78 -8.61
C ILE A 44 26.50 -10.92 -8.30
N VAL A 45 25.20 -10.66 -8.27
CA VAL A 45 24.18 -11.67 -8.05
C VAL A 45 24.27 -12.78 -9.10
N ALA A 46 24.30 -12.43 -10.39
CA ALA A 46 24.39 -13.42 -11.47
C ALA A 46 25.65 -14.31 -11.39
N ALA A 47 26.74 -13.80 -10.80
CA ALA A 47 27.99 -14.54 -10.65
C ALA A 47 28.06 -15.39 -9.35
N LEU A 48 27.33 -15.02 -8.31
CA LEU A 48 27.50 -15.57 -6.97
C LEU A 48 26.21 -16.14 -6.36
N ASP A 49 25.06 -16.10 -7.05
CA ASP A 49 23.75 -16.52 -6.49
C ASP A 49 23.78 -18.00 -6.01
N ASP A 50 24.45 -18.89 -6.73
CA ASP A 50 24.63 -20.30 -6.35
C ASP A 50 25.80 -20.51 -5.36
N SER A 51 26.49 -19.44 -4.93
CA SER A 51 27.60 -19.55 -4.01
C SER A 51 27.08 -19.60 -2.56
N ASN A 52 27.82 -20.28 -1.68
CA ASN A 52 27.50 -20.26 -0.25
C ASN A 52 28.73 -19.69 0.51
N PRO A 53 28.93 -18.36 0.53
CA PRO A 53 30.07 -17.75 1.18
C PRO A 53 30.04 -18.01 2.68
N ALA A 54 31.21 -18.36 3.25
CA ALA A 54 31.34 -18.68 4.66
C ALA A 54 31.16 -17.47 5.59
N SER A 55 31.40 -16.24 5.08
CA SER A 55 31.27 -14.98 5.81
C SER A 55 31.16 -13.83 4.82
N PHE A 56 30.77 -12.65 5.31
CA PHE A 56 30.75 -11.41 4.52
C PHE A 56 32.14 -11.05 3.95
N ASP A 57 33.22 -11.25 4.73
CA ASP A 57 34.58 -11.05 4.24
C ASP A 57 34.93 -11.98 3.07
N ALA A 58 34.50 -13.26 3.13
CA ALA A 58 34.66 -14.20 2.03
C ALA A 58 33.84 -13.79 0.80
N PHE A 59 32.62 -13.27 1.00
CA PHE A 59 31.79 -12.75 -0.07
C PHE A 59 32.46 -11.55 -0.76
N ILE A 60 32.95 -10.55 -0.01
CA ILE A 60 33.67 -9.39 -0.59
C ILE A 60 34.90 -9.87 -1.37
N ALA A 61 35.61 -10.88 -0.88
CA ALA A 61 36.76 -11.46 -1.60
C ALA A 61 36.35 -12.11 -2.94
N ALA A 62 35.19 -12.78 -2.96
CA ALA A 62 34.65 -13.36 -4.19
C ALA A 62 34.21 -12.24 -5.18
N VAL A 63 33.54 -11.20 -4.70
CA VAL A 63 33.19 -10.02 -5.52
C VAL A 63 34.43 -9.37 -6.12
N GLN A 64 35.48 -9.19 -5.32
CA GLN A 64 36.77 -8.59 -5.75
C GLN A 64 37.43 -9.37 -6.87
N ALA A 65 37.22 -10.68 -6.94
CA ALA A 65 37.74 -11.53 -8.02
C ALA A 65 36.97 -11.36 -9.35
N LEU A 66 35.82 -10.68 -9.37
CA LEU A 66 35.04 -10.44 -10.58
C LEU A 66 35.63 -9.28 -11.40
N PRO A 67 35.66 -9.38 -12.74
CA PRO A 67 36.18 -8.31 -13.61
C PRO A 67 35.49 -6.95 -13.41
N LEU A 68 34.19 -6.97 -13.06
CA LEU A 68 33.38 -5.77 -12.81
C LEU A 68 33.80 -4.98 -11.56
N ALA A 69 34.56 -5.58 -10.65
CA ALA A 69 35.01 -4.96 -9.40
C ALA A 69 36.35 -4.20 -9.54
N ALA A 70 36.95 -4.15 -10.74
CA ALA A 70 38.26 -3.53 -10.97
C ALA A 70 38.32 -2.05 -10.57
N ASP A 71 37.21 -1.32 -10.67
CA ASP A 71 37.09 0.10 -10.33
C ASP A 71 36.65 0.34 -8.87
N LEU A 72 36.40 -0.72 -8.09
CA LEU A 72 35.97 -0.65 -6.70
C LEU A 72 37.17 -0.87 -5.77
N ASP A 73 37.39 0.04 -4.81
CA ASP A 73 38.44 -0.12 -3.79
C ASP A 73 38.00 -1.08 -2.67
N LEU A 74 37.70 -2.33 -3.02
CA LEU A 74 37.24 -3.36 -2.09
C LEU A 74 38.34 -3.81 -1.11
N ASP A 75 39.62 -3.70 -1.48
CA ASP A 75 40.72 -3.99 -0.57
C ASP A 75 40.75 -3.05 0.63
N THR A 76 40.57 -1.77 0.39
CA THR A 76 40.53 -0.78 1.47
C THR A 76 39.28 -0.97 2.33
N LEU A 77 38.10 -1.14 1.70
CA LEU A 77 36.84 -1.39 2.39
C LEU A 77 36.96 -2.63 3.30
N ARG A 78 37.45 -3.74 2.78
CA ARG A 78 37.62 -5.00 3.49
C ARG A 78 38.56 -4.87 4.67
N ARG A 79 39.69 -4.15 4.51
CA ARG A 79 40.64 -3.87 5.64
C ARG A 79 39.99 -3.01 6.72
N GLN A 80 39.22 -1.99 6.34
CA GLN A 80 38.52 -1.11 7.28
C GLN A 80 37.46 -1.87 8.07
N LEU A 81 36.65 -2.71 7.41
CA LEU A 81 35.66 -3.57 8.07
C LEU A 81 36.33 -4.52 9.08
N ARG A 82 37.38 -5.24 8.67
CA ARG A 82 38.12 -6.14 9.57
C ARG A 82 38.72 -5.44 10.79
N ASN A 83 39.24 -4.22 10.61
CA ASN A 83 39.88 -3.43 11.66
C ASN A 83 38.88 -2.57 12.43
N ARG A 84 37.59 -2.62 12.10
CA ARG A 84 36.52 -1.74 12.62
C ARG A 84 36.93 -0.26 12.56
N SER A 85 37.62 0.12 11.47
CA SER A 85 38.03 1.49 11.20
C SER A 85 36.88 2.33 10.68
N PRO A 86 36.83 3.65 10.93
CA PRO A 86 35.79 4.51 10.41
C PRO A 86 35.69 4.43 8.89
N LEU A 87 34.45 4.37 8.36
CA LEU A 87 34.12 4.43 6.95
C LEU A 87 33.60 5.84 6.62
N ASN A 88 33.94 6.36 5.46
CA ASN A 88 33.25 7.52 4.91
C ASN A 88 31.86 7.13 4.38
N ASP A 89 31.03 8.11 3.96
CA ASP A 89 29.64 7.87 3.57
C ASP A 89 29.51 6.91 2.38
N ASN A 90 30.33 7.08 1.33
CA ASN A 90 30.32 6.20 0.16
C ASN A 90 30.76 4.77 0.51
N GLN A 91 31.74 4.63 1.42
CA GLN A 91 32.17 3.32 1.90
C GLN A 91 31.09 2.65 2.76
N ARG A 92 30.37 3.43 3.58
CA ARG A 92 29.22 2.92 4.34
C ARG A 92 28.11 2.44 3.41
N ALA A 93 27.75 3.24 2.40
CA ALA A 93 26.75 2.87 1.42
C ALA A 93 27.15 1.59 0.65
N SER A 94 28.40 1.53 0.16
CA SER A 94 28.92 0.35 -0.55
C SER A 94 28.96 -0.90 0.36
N ALA A 95 29.36 -0.74 1.62
CA ALA A 95 29.37 -1.85 2.58
C ALA A 95 27.96 -2.37 2.85
N ALA A 96 26.99 -1.48 3.05
CA ALA A 96 25.60 -1.83 3.30
C ALA A 96 24.98 -2.51 2.07
N ARG A 97 25.27 -2.00 0.85
CA ARG A 97 24.84 -2.61 -0.40
C ARG A 97 25.41 -4.02 -0.56
N LEU A 98 26.70 -4.22 -0.34
CA LEU A 98 27.33 -5.55 -0.39
C LEU A 98 26.75 -6.48 0.67
N LEU A 99 26.42 -5.96 1.85
CA LEU A 99 25.80 -6.76 2.91
C LEU A 99 24.39 -7.23 2.49
N GLY A 100 23.61 -6.38 1.82
CA GLY A 100 22.32 -6.76 1.24
C GLY A 100 22.47 -7.88 0.20
N LEU A 101 23.42 -7.76 -0.72
CA LEU A 101 23.70 -8.81 -1.71
C LEU A 101 24.20 -10.11 -1.04
N TYR A 102 25.01 -10.00 0.00
CA TYR A 102 25.43 -11.14 0.80
C TYR A 102 24.26 -11.83 1.50
N ALA A 103 23.34 -11.06 2.08
CA ALA A 103 22.14 -11.58 2.72
C ALA A 103 21.32 -12.44 1.75
N ARG A 104 21.08 -11.94 0.53
CA ARG A 104 20.41 -12.66 -0.54
C ARG A 104 21.08 -13.98 -0.86
N VAL A 105 22.39 -13.95 -1.13
CA VAL A 105 23.17 -15.12 -1.54
C VAL A 105 23.32 -16.14 -0.42
N LYS A 106 23.47 -15.68 0.82
CA LYS A 106 23.73 -16.54 1.98
C LYS A 106 22.47 -17.13 2.60
N TYR A 107 21.41 -16.33 2.68
CA TYR A 107 20.22 -16.65 3.49
C TYR A 107 18.94 -16.69 2.67
N GLY A 108 19.00 -16.48 1.34
CA GLY A 108 17.81 -16.43 0.49
C GLY A 108 16.95 -17.69 0.58
N ASP A 109 17.55 -18.88 0.47
CA ASP A 109 16.84 -20.15 0.54
C ASP A 109 16.20 -20.37 1.93
N GLU A 110 16.95 -20.10 3.01
CA GLU A 110 16.45 -20.23 4.38
C GLU A 110 15.29 -19.26 4.65
N ALA A 111 15.37 -18.03 4.11
CA ALA A 111 14.29 -17.03 4.22
C ALA A 111 13.03 -17.46 3.44
N LEU A 112 13.18 -18.07 2.26
CA LEU A 112 12.07 -18.62 1.48
C LEU A 112 11.38 -19.80 2.21
N GLU A 113 12.15 -20.67 2.85
CA GLU A 113 11.60 -21.75 3.68
C GLU A 113 10.84 -21.18 4.89
N THR A 114 11.36 -20.13 5.51
CA THR A 114 10.70 -19.42 6.61
C THR A 114 9.41 -18.75 6.17
N LEU A 115 9.37 -18.13 4.98
CA LEU A 115 8.14 -17.59 4.43
C LEU A 115 7.07 -18.69 4.27
N ALA A 116 7.45 -19.84 3.73
CA ALA A 116 6.53 -20.97 3.59
C ALA A 116 6.01 -21.46 4.95
N GLU A 117 6.83 -21.46 5.99
CA GLU A 117 6.42 -21.81 7.35
C GLU A 117 5.40 -20.82 7.91
N LEU A 118 5.59 -19.50 7.74
CA LEU A 118 4.64 -18.51 8.22
C LEU A 118 3.33 -18.52 7.44
N VAL A 119 3.38 -18.71 6.12
CA VAL A 119 2.19 -18.82 5.27
C VAL A 119 1.33 -20.03 5.67
N ALA A 120 1.93 -21.11 6.11
CA ALA A 120 1.21 -22.32 6.56
C ALA A 120 0.35 -22.10 7.82
N ILE A 121 0.48 -20.95 8.50
CA ILE A 121 -0.33 -20.61 9.68
C ILE A 121 -1.48 -19.69 9.23
N PRO A 122 -2.75 -20.12 9.25
CA PRO A 122 -3.89 -19.40 8.70
C PRO A 122 -4.40 -18.32 9.66
N THR A 123 -3.68 -17.22 9.75
CA THR A 123 -3.93 -16.10 10.67
C THR A 123 -4.98 -15.12 10.13
N PHE A 124 -6.22 -15.56 9.93
CA PHE A 124 -7.34 -14.71 9.54
C PHE A 124 -8.42 -14.66 10.61
N GLU A 125 -9.28 -13.64 10.54
CA GLU A 125 -10.39 -13.47 11.47
C GLU A 125 -11.42 -14.59 11.31
N VAL A 126 -11.88 -15.15 12.44
CA VAL A 126 -12.92 -16.17 12.50
C VAL A 126 -14.13 -15.60 13.24
N GLU A 127 -15.29 -15.59 12.60
CA GLU A 127 -16.51 -15.04 13.18
C GLU A 127 -16.82 -15.68 14.55
N GLY A 128 -17.08 -14.86 15.56
CA GLY A 128 -17.40 -15.28 16.91
C GLY A 128 -16.21 -15.75 17.75
N LEU A 129 -14.99 -15.73 17.23
CA LEU A 129 -13.76 -16.03 17.95
C LEU A 129 -12.90 -14.76 18.10
N SER A 130 -12.56 -14.42 19.35
CA SER A 130 -11.58 -13.36 19.58
C SER A 130 -10.26 -13.70 18.89
N GLN A 131 -9.68 -12.76 18.16
CA GLN A 131 -8.41 -12.96 17.47
C GLN A 131 -7.28 -13.38 18.41
N TYR A 132 -7.28 -12.85 19.64
CA TYR A 132 -6.28 -13.18 20.66
C TYR A 132 -6.44 -14.58 21.27
N ASP A 133 -7.64 -15.18 21.13
CA ASP A 133 -7.93 -16.55 21.53
C ASP A 133 -7.82 -17.54 20.36
N ASN A 134 -7.61 -17.04 19.13
CA ASN A 134 -7.48 -17.87 17.95
C ASN A 134 -6.15 -18.66 17.99
N PRO A 135 -6.20 -20.02 17.93
CA PRO A 135 -4.99 -20.85 18.00
C PRO A 135 -3.96 -20.55 16.92
N ALA A 136 -4.37 -20.06 15.74
CA ALA A 136 -3.46 -19.71 14.66
C ALA A 136 -2.54 -18.55 15.06
N PHE A 137 -3.06 -17.51 15.73
CA PHE A 137 -2.24 -16.42 16.22
C PHE A 137 -1.33 -16.83 17.36
N GLN A 138 -1.77 -17.72 18.24
CA GLN A 138 -0.92 -18.30 19.29
C GLN A 138 0.23 -19.11 18.68
N GLN A 139 -0.05 -19.91 17.62
CA GLN A 139 0.97 -20.63 16.85
C GLN A 139 1.93 -19.66 16.16
N MET A 140 1.42 -18.59 15.55
CA MET A 140 2.26 -17.56 14.92
C MET A 140 3.23 -16.95 15.94
N GLY A 141 2.74 -16.54 17.11
CA GLY A 141 3.59 -16.00 18.18
C GLY A 141 4.68 -16.98 18.63
N ALA A 142 4.34 -18.26 18.83
CA ALA A 142 5.30 -19.30 19.19
C ALA A 142 6.34 -19.55 18.07
N THR A 143 5.90 -19.51 16.82
CA THR A 143 6.80 -19.65 15.66
C THR A 143 7.77 -18.47 15.56
N LEU A 144 7.28 -17.24 15.71
CA LEU A 144 8.14 -16.05 15.69
C LEU A 144 9.13 -16.01 16.86
N GLU A 145 8.72 -16.47 18.05
CA GLU A 145 9.64 -16.61 19.20
C GLU A 145 10.77 -17.60 18.89
N ARG A 146 10.44 -18.78 18.35
CA ARG A 146 11.44 -19.78 17.95
C ARG A 146 12.38 -19.25 16.86
N LEU A 147 11.84 -18.57 15.85
CA LEU A 147 12.63 -17.95 14.79
C LEU A 147 13.54 -16.86 15.33
N ALA A 148 13.05 -15.97 16.19
CA ALA A 148 13.87 -14.93 16.81
C ALA A 148 15.03 -15.52 17.61
N GLN A 149 14.78 -16.60 18.38
CA GLN A 149 15.84 -17.32 19.09
C GLN A 149 16.85 -17.95 18.13
N HIS A 150 16.39 -18.58 17.04
CA HIS A 150 17.27 -19.16 16.00
C HIS A 150 18.15 -18.10 15.32
N LEU A 151 17.59 -16.91 15.07
CA LEU A 151 18.27 -15.79 14.43
C LEU A 151 19.05 -14.90 15.42
N ASP A 152 19.11 -15.29 16.69
CA ASP A 152 19.77 -14.54 17.78
C ASP A 152 19.24 -13.09 17.92
N LEU A 153 17.91 -12.92 17.83
CA LEU A 153 17.20 -11.65 18.00
C LEU A 153 16.41 -11.63 19.31
N GLY A 154 16.14 -10.43 19.84
CA GLY A 154 15.24 -10.28 20.98
C GLY A 154 13.80 -10.55 20.58
N PHE A 155 12.98 -11.10 21.49
CA PHE A 155 11.55 -11.36 21.26
C PHE A 155 10.72 -10.97 22.46
N ARG A 156 9.54 -10.38 22.19
CA ARG A 156 8.49 -10.12 23.19
C ARG A 156 7.11 -10.37 22.57
N ASN A 157 6.32 -11.17 23.22
CA ASN A 157 4.89 -11.29 22.93
C ASN A 157 4.11 -10.28 23.80
N ALA A 158 3.61 -9.21 23.18
CA ALA A 158 2.80 -8.19 23.85
C ALA A 158 1.32 -8.58 23.84
N GLY A 159 0.97 -9.56 24.65
CA GLY A 159 -0.42 -9.97 24.91
C GLY A 159 -1.12 -10.61 23.71
N GLY A 160 -0.40 -11.22 22.79
CA GLY A 160 -0.92 -11.78 21.54
C GLY A 160 -1.39 -10.73 20.54
N ARG A 161 -1.19 -9.43 20.80
CA ARG A 161 -1.62 -8.32 19.96
C ARG A 161 -0.52 -7.84 19.02
N VAL A 162 0.70 -7.76 19.57
CA VAL A 162 1.88 -7.38 18.80
C VAL A 162 3.02 -8.32 19.19
N TYR A 163 3.74 -8.86 18.20
CA TYR A 163 4.98 -9.59 18.42
C TYR A 163 6.14 -8.65 18.09
N GLU A 164 6.94 -8.33 19.10
CA GLU A 164 8.10 -7.46 18.98
C GLU A 164 9.37 -8.29 18.79
N ILE A 165 10.13 -8.03 17.73
CA ILE A 165 11.46 -8.59 17.49
C ILE A 165 12.47 -7.43 17.49
N SER A 166 13.57 -7.54 18.25
CA SER A 166 14.48 -6.42 18.47
C SER A 166 15.92 -6.72 18.08
N LEU A 167 16.59 -5.67 17.58
CA LEU A 167 18.01 -5.67 17.26
C LEU A 167 18.70 -4.46 17.89
N GLY A 168 19.77 -4.72 18.67
CA GLY A 168 20.59 -3.70 19.30
C GLY A 168 20.02 -3.20 20.64
N GLU A 169 20.89 -2.54 21.39
CA GLU A 169 20.60 -1.92 22.69
C GLU A 169 21.33 -0.56 22.77
N SER A 170 21.30 0.21 21.66
CA SER A 170 22.01 1.49 21.59
C SER A 170 21.31 2.57 22.42
N GLN A 171 22.04 3.66 22.72
CA GLN A 171 21.48 4.89 23.31
C GLN A 171 20.99 5.86 22.22
N GLY A 172 21.03 5.46 20.94
CA GLY A 172 20.53 6.24 19.82
C GLY A 172 19.04 6.12 19.63
N GLU A 173 18.58 6.56 18.45
CA GLU A 173 17.17 6.57 18.09
C GLU A 173 16.60 5.14 17.96
N LEU A 174 15.33 4.99 18.29
CA LEU A 174 14.59 3.75 18.07
C LEU A 174 13.87 3.82 16.72
N ILE A 175 14.16 2.86 15.85
CA ILE A 175 13.52 2.71 14.55
C ILE A 175 12.53 1.55 14.62
N GLY A 176 11.24 1.84 14.46
CA GLY A 176 10.17 0.87 14.32
C GLY A 176 10.01 0.44 12.86
N LEU A 177 10.07 -0.87 12.63
CA LEU A 177 9.75 -1.50 11.36
C LEU A 177 8.40 -2.19 11.54
N HIS A 178 7.42 -1.90 10.69
CA HIS A 178 6.06 -2.37 10.85
C HIS A 178 5.72 -3.38 9.75
N ALA A 179 5.23 -4.52 10.16
CA ALA A 179 4.68 -5.58 9.32
C ALA A 179 3.49 -6.21 10.05
N HIS A 180 2.66 -7.00 9.36
CA HIS A 180 1.56 -7.66 10.02
C HIS A 180 1.51 -9.18 9.76
N ALA A 181 0.94 -9.90 10.70
CA ALA A 181 0.82 -11.36 10.65
C ALA A 181 -0.56 -11.83 10.24
N ASP A 182 -1.60 -11.00 10.45
CA ASP A 182 -2.95 -11.34 10.01
C ASP A 182 -3.07 -11.24 8.49
N VAL A 183 -4.04 -11.93 7.96
CA VAL A 183 -4.33 -11.97 6.52
C VAL A 183 -5.84 -11.95 6.32
N VAL A 184 -6.31 -11.38 5.20
CA VAL A 184 -7.74 -11.43 4.86
C VAL A 184 -8.23 -12.87 4.66
N PRO A 185 -9.49 -13.17 5.02
CA PRO A 185 -10.10 -14.49 4.80
C PRO A 185 -10.05 -14.92 3.34
N VAL A 186 -10.02 -16.23 3.12
CA VAL A 186 -9.96 -16.82 1.79
C VAL A 186 -11.20 -17.62 1.47
N ASN A 187 -11.59 -17.64 0.19
CA ASN A 187 -12.48 -18.64 -0.37
C ASN A 187 -11.63 -19.65 -1.18
N PRO A 188 -11.36 -20.87 -0.68
CA PRO A 188 -10.48 -21.82 -1.36
C PRO A 188 -10.97 -22.25 -2.75
N ASP A 189 -12.27 -22.16 -3.04
CA ASP A 189 -12.83 -22.51 -4.37
C ASP A 189 -12.40 -21.54 -5.47
N LEU A 190 -11.96 -20.34 -5.11
CA LEU A 190 -11.45 -19.33 -6.04
C LEU A 190 -9.93 -19.48 -6.29
N TRP A 191 -9.22 -20.32 -5.52
CA TRP A 191 -7.79 -20.51 -5.67
C TRP A 191 -7.51 -21.55 -6.77
N VAL A 192 -7.79 -21.13 -8.00
CA VAL A 192 -7.62 -21.91 -9.22
C VAL A 192 -6.96 -21.03 -10.27
N LEU A 193 -5.87 -21.51 -10.85
CA LEU A 193 -5.18 -20.81 -11.94
C LEU A 193 -5.93 -20.98 -13.27
N ASP A 194 -5.59 -20.17 -14.27
CA ASP A 194 -6.23 -20.16 -15.58
C ASP A 194 -6.13 -21.53 -16.31
N ASP A 195 -5.12 -22.33 -15.99
CA ASP A 195 -4.94 -23.68 -16.53
C ASP A 195 -5.73 -24.76 -15.77
N GLY A 196 -6.49 -24.37 -14.75
CA GLY A 196 -7.28 -25.26 -13.90
C GLY A 196 -6.51 -25.84 -12.70
N THR A 197 -5.25 -25.47 -12.48
CA THR A 197 -4.48 -25.88 -11.30
C THR A 197 -5.10 -25.32 -10.03
N ARG A 198 -5.48 -26.18 -9.09
CA ARG A 198 -5.98 -25.78 -7.78
C ARG A 198 -4.82 -25.57 -6.82
N LEU A 199 -4.87 -24.48 -6.07
CA LEU A 199 -3.89 -24.11 -5.06
C LEU A 199 -4.53 -24.22 -3.67
N ASP A 200 -3.69 -24.55 -2.67
CA ASP A 200 -4.05 -24.38 -1.27
C ASP A 200 -3.53 -22.99 -0.81
N PRO A 201 -4.41 -22.09 -0.34
CA PRO A 201 -4.00 -20.74 0.08
C PRO A 201 -2.92 -20.71 1.17
N PHE A 202 -2.88 -21.74 2.01
CA PHE A 202 -1.95 -21.83 3.15
C PHE A 202 -0.82 -22.84 2.95
N THR A 203 -0.55 -23.18 1.69
CA THR A 203 0.62 -24.00 1.30
C THR A 203 1.34 -23.27 0.16
N VAL A 204 2.53 -22.75 0.42
CA VAL A 204 3.29 -22.05 -0.63
C VAL A 204 3.55 -23.01 -1.79
N THR A 205 3.03 -22.65 -2.95
CA THR A 205 3.22 -23.42 -4.19
C THR A 205 4.09 -22.61 -5.16
N ALA A 206 5.29 -23.12 -5.43
CA ALA A 206 6.21 -22.49 -6.39
C ALA A 206 5.87 -22.94 -7.82
N ILE A 207 5.56 -21.99 -8.70
CA ILE A 207 5.33 -22.22 -10.14
C ILE A 207 6.14 -21.19 -10.92
N GLY A 208 7.20 -21.64 -11.59
CA GLY A 208 8.17 -20.74 -12.23
C GLY A 208 8.81 -19.82 -11.19
N ASN A 209 8.75 -18.51 -11.41
CA ASN A 209 9.27 -17.49 -10.49
C ASN A 209 8.23 -16.97 -9.47
N ARG A 210 7.10 -17.67 -9.27
CA ARG A 210 6.02 -17.23 -8.39
C ARG A 210 5.82 -18.18 -7.22
N LEU A 211 5.68 -17.62 -6.05
CA LEU A 211 5.33 -18.27 -4.80
C LEU A 211 3.88 -17.94 -4.47
N TYR A 212 2.97 -18.81 -4.80
CA TYR A 212 1.55 -18.63 -4.51
C TYR A 212 1.24 -19.03 -3.08
N GLY A 213 0.50 -18.18 -2.36
CA GLY A 213 0.04 -18.41 -1.00
C GLY A 213 -0.47 -17.12 -0.36
N ARG A 214 -1.45 -17.21 0.52
CA ARG A 214 -2.01 -16.06 1.25
C ARG A 214 -0.99 -15.53 2.27
N GLY A 215 -0.65 -14.26 2.19
CA GLY A 215 0.38 -13.61 3.00
C GLY A 215 1.78 -13.65 2.37
N THR A 216 1.93 -14.20 1.14
CA THR A 216 3.22 -14.14 0.44
C THR A 216 3.57 -12.75 -0.03
N GLN A 217 2.59 -11.92 -0.33
CA GLN A 217 2.75 -10.52 -0.71
C GLN A 217 2.35 -9.58 0.44
N ASP A 218 1.33 -9.95 1.22
CA ASP A 218 0.68 -9.09 2.20
C ASP A 218 0.40 -9.86 3.51
N ASP A 219 1.20 -9.70 4.60
CA ASP A 219 2.55 -9.09 4.66
C ASP A 219 3.57 -9.98 5.41
N LYS A 220 3.37 -11.32 5.40
CA LYS A 220 4.31 -12.25 6.05
C LYS A 220 5.71 -12.19 5.45
N ASN A 221 5.83 -11.75 4.19
CA ASN A 221 7.14 -11.52 3.56
C ASN A 221 7.91 -10.39 4.25
N GLY A 222 7.23 -9.31 4.65
CA GLY A 222 7.83 -8.18 5.39
C GLY A 222 8.43 -8.62 6.72
N ILE A 223 7.74 -9.51 7.44
CA ILE A 223 8.26 -10.11 8.67
C ILE A 223 9.58 -10.84 8.40
N VAL A 224 9.58 -11.73 7.41
CA VAL A 224 10.71 -12.61 7.14
C VAL A 224 11.93 -11.83 6.67
N VAL A 225 11.79 -10.99 5.64
CA VAL A 225 12.95 -10.23 5.11
C VAL A 225 13.57 -9.32 6.17
N THR A 226 12.76 -8.79 7.08
CA THR A 226 13.23 -7.94 8.18
C THR A 226 13.99 -8.76 9.23
N MET A 227 13.49 -9.89 9.65
CA MET A 227 14.17 -10.74 10.63
C MET A 227 15.55 -11.20 10.10
N TYR A 228 15.63 -11.60 8.83
CA TYR A 228 16.91 -11.99 8.23
C TYR A 228 17.85 -10.79 8.02
N ALA A 229 17.34 -9.63 7.65
CA ALA A 229 18.13 -8.39 7.59
C ALA A 229 18.77 -8.03 8.93
N MET A 230 17.98 -8.08 10.00
CA MET A 230 18.44 -7.84 11.37
C MET A 230 19.52 -8.86 11.80
N ARG A 231 19.30 -10.15 11.49
CA ARG A 231 20.30 -11.21 11.75
C ARG A 231 21.62 -10.89 11.08
N VAL A 232 21.61 -10.62 9.77
CA VAL A 232 22.82 -10.41 8.98
C VAL A 232 23.62 -9.22 9.50
N VAL A 233 22.96 -8.11 9.82
CA VAL A 233 23.60 -6.91 10.38
C VAL A 233 24.24 -7.22 11.73
N LYS A 234 23.57 -8.01 12.58
CA LYS A 234 24.08 -8.43 13.89
C LYS A 234 25.27 -9.38 13.75
N GLU A 235 25.14 -10.42 12.92
CA GLU A 235 26.13 -11.49 12.76
C GLU A 235 27.46 -10.94 12.22
N GLU A 236 27.40 -10.04 11.23
CA GLU A 236 28.59 -9.42 10.65
C GLU A 236 29.15 -8.27 11.48
N GLY A 237 28.49 -7.94 12.59
CA GLY A 237 28.97 -7.03 13.62
C GLY A 237 29.17 -5.59 13.13
N LEU A 238 28.31 -5.10 12.26
CA LEU A 238 28.33 -3.71 11.85
C LEU A 238 28.00 -2.79 13.04
N PRO A 239 28.73 -1.67 13.19
CA PRO A 239 28.44 -0.72 14.26
C PRO A 239 27.03 -0.14 14.10
N LEU A 240 26.18 -0.34 15.10
CA LEU A 240 24.87 0.27 15.21
C LEU A 240 24.91 1.44 16.18
N LEU A 241 24.53 2.62 15.71
CA LEU A 241 24.26 3.81 16.53
C LEU A 241 22.82 3.85 16.98
N ASN A 242 21.93 3.34 16.14
CA ASN A 242 20.49 3.24 16.37
C ASN A 242 20.10 1.77 16.63
N HIS A 243 18.91 1.56 17.18
CA HIS A 243 18.38 0.23 17.44
C HIS A 243 17.02 0.05 16.75
N PHE A 244 16.67 -1.20 16.48
CA PHE A 244 15.50 -1.54 15.68
C PHE A 244 14.53 -2.39 16.47
N ARG A 245 13.26 -2.18 16.15
CA ARG A 245 12.17 -2.98 16.66
C ARG A 245 11.21 -3.29 15.50
N LEU A 246 11.15 -4.55 15.06
CA LEU A 246 10.10 -5.04 14.19
C LEU A 246 8.86 -5.27 15.04
N LEU A 247 7.78 -4.59 14.69
CA LEU A 247 6.47 -4.67 15.32
C LEU A 247 5.53 -5.42 14.37
N VAL A 248 5.20 -6.64 14.72
CA VAL A 248 4.31 -7.51 13.95
C VAL A 248 2.90 -7.37 14.50
N ASP A 249 2.07 -6.63 13.78
CA ASP A 249 0.65 -6.44 14.10
C ASP A 249 -0.13 -7.73 13.87
N THR A 250 -1.17 -7.96 14.65
CA THR A 250 -2.08 -9.11 14.49
C THR A 250 -3.48 -8.71 14.05
N ARG A 251 -3.73 -7.40 13.80
CA ARG A 251 -5.05 -6.87 13.46
C ARG A 251 -4.99 -5.69 12.47
N GLU A 252 -4.00 -5.65 11.61
CA GLU A 252 -3.90 -4.62 10.58
C GLU A 252 -5.11 -4.67 9.64
N GLU A 253 -5.44 -5.86 9.15
CA GLU A 253 -6.49 -6.13 8.17
C GLU A 253 -7.93 -6.05 8.73
N THR A 254 -8.09 -6.15 10.04
CA THR A 254 -9.40 -6.41 10.63
C THR A 254 -9.88 -5.39 11.65
N GLY A 255 -9.04 -4.54 12.17
CA GLY A 255 -9.52 -3.62 13.21
C GLY A 255 -8.56 -2.51 13.61
N GLY A 256 -7.28 -2.63 13.35
CA GLY A 256 -6.28 -1.60 13.61
C GLY A 256 -6.10 -1.22 15.09
N ASP A 257 -6.61 -2.02 16.04
CA ASP A 257 -6.59 -1.68 17.46
C ASP A 257 -5.38 -2.25 18.24
N ALA A 258 -4.60 -3.13 17.61
CA ALA A 258 -3.47 -3.77 18.29
C ALA A 258 -2.29 -2.80 18.48
N MET A 259 -1.92 -2.02 17.47
CA MET A 259 -0.85 -1.01 17.57
C MET A 259 -1.18 0.12 18.56
N PRO A 260 -2.37 0.77 18.52
CA PRO A 260 -2.73 1.75 19.54
C PRO A 260 -2.66 1.17 20.96
N TRP A 261 -3.18 -0.04 21.16
CA TRP A 261 -3.09 -0.72 22.45
C TRP A 261 -1.64 -0.97 22.90
N TYR A 262 -0.75 -1.31 21.95
CA TYR A 262 0.67 -1.53 22.22
C TYR A 262 1.37 -0.23 22.62
N PHE A 263 1.15 0.87 21.91
CA PHE A 263 1.80 2.15 22.18
C PHE A 263 1.27 2.87 23.44
N GLU A 264 0.10 2.52 23.94
CA GLU A 264 -0.31 2.95 25.30
C GLU A 264 0.58 2.36 26.41
N ARG A 265 1.32 1.29 26.15
CA ARG A 265 2.05 0.47 27.14
C ARG A 265 3.54 0.40 26.89
N HIS A 266 3.98 0.74 25.69
CA HIS A 266 5.36 0.66 25.25
C HIS A 266 5.79 1.96 24.58
N PRO A 267 7.08 2.34 24.61
CA PRO A 267 7.57 3.52 23.93
C PRO A 267 7.29 3.45 22.42
N VAL A 268 6.76 4.54 21.87
CA VAL A 268 6.63 4.73 20.44
C VAL A 268 8.03 4.93 19.84
N PRO A 269 8.37 4.28 18.73
CA PRO A 269 9.63 4.53 18.04
C PRO A 269 9.76 5.98 17.56
N ASP A 270 10.99 6.49 17.52
CA ASP A 270 11.30 7.84 17.06
C ASP A 270 11.08 7.98 15.55
N TYR A 271 11.34 6.89 14.80
CA TYR A 271 11.13 6.74 13.36
C TYR A 271 10.35 5.46 13.08
N ASN A 272 9.40 5.50 12.15
CA ASN A 272 8.51 4.39 11.87
C ASN A 272 8.45 4.11 10.37
N ILE A 273 8.67 2.87 9.95
CA ILE A 273 8.72 2.45 8.56
C ILE A 273 7.77 1.27 8.37
N ALA A 274 6.67 1.48 7.64
CA ALA A 274 5.80 0.37 7.22
C ALA A 274 6.39 -0.32 6.00
N LEU A 275 6.44 -1.65 6.06
CA LEU A 275 6.96 -2.52 5.01
C LEU A 275 5.81 -3.12 4.16
N ASP A 276 4.69 -2.44 4.16
CA ASP A 276 3.45 -2.82 3.52
C ASP A 276 2.96 -1.70 2.60
N GLY A 277 3.75 -1.39 1.59
CA GLY A 277 3.47 -0.32 0.64
C GLY A 277 4.27 -0.46 -0.64
N ASP A 278 4.39 0.64 -1.38
CA ASP A 278 5.12 0.70 -2.63
C ASP A 278 6.52 1.30 -2.45
N TYR A 279 7.47 0.82 -3.26
CA TYR A 279 8.69 1.58 -3.50
C TYR A 279 8.41 2.81 -4.38
N PRO A 280 9.23 3.91 -4.28
CA PRO A 280 10.46 4.01 -3.49
C PRO A 280 10.24 4.35 -2.00
N VAL A 281 9.57 5.41 -1.68
CA VAL A 281 9.22 5.86 -0.31
C VAL A 281 7.94 6.64 -0.39
N ILE A 282 6.94 6.24 0.36
CA ILE A 282 5.67 6.96 0.50
C ILE A 282 5.77 7.86 1.73
N ILE A 283 5.80 9.17 1.49
CA ILE A 283 5.90 10.19 2.56
C ILE A 283 4.57 10.86 2.88
N ALA A 284 3.52 10.50 2.17
CA ALA A 284 2.20 11.08 2.37
C ALA A 284 1.10 10.05 2.21
N GLU A 285 0.10 10.10 3.08
CA GLU A 285 -1.12 9.31 3.04
C GLU A 285 -2.33 10.23 3.15
N LYS A 286 -3.38 9.98 2.36
CA LYS A 286 -4.62 10.77 2.49
C LYS A 286 -5.30 10.50 3.82
N GLY A 287 -5.88 11.54 4.41
CA GLY A 287 -6.78 11.40 5.54
C GLY A 287 -8.00 10.55 5.16
N TYR A 288 -8.54 9.83 6.13
CA TYR A 288 -9.72 8.99 5.99
C TYR A 288 -10.94 9.71 6.58
N GLY A 289 -12.10 9.58 5.91
CA GLY A 289 -13.35 10.09 6.43
C GLY A 289 -14.54 9.25 6.00
N VAL A 290 -15.60 9.31 6.80
CA VAL A 290 -16.87 8.65 6.49
C VAL A 290 -18.02 9.62 6.72
N VAL A 291 -18.91 9.70 5.75
CA VAL A 291 -20.21 10.34 5.88
C VAL A 291 -21.27 9.24 5.91
N MET A 292 -21.78 8.94 7.10
CA MET A 292 -22.87 8.00 7.32
C MET A 292 -24.20 8.75 7.34
N ALA A 293 -25.12 8.41 6.43
CA ALA A 293 -26.49 8.90 6.42
C ALA A 293 -27.44 7.80 6.86
N SER A 294 -28.35 8.12 7.79
CA SER A 294 -29.32 7.19 8.39
C SER A 294 -30.75 7.70 8.17
N PHE A 295 -31.53 6.95 7.42
CA PHE A 295 -32.92 7.27 7.07
C PHE A 295 -33.85 6.37 7.91
N PRO A 296 -34.73 6.93 8.75
CA PRO A 296 -35.69 6.11 9.49
C PRO A 296 -36.67 5.42 8.55
N VAL A 297 -37.07 4.22 8.89
CA VAL A 297 -38.06 3.46 8.10
C VAL A 297 -39.34 4.27 7.98
N ARG A 298 -39.83 4.39 6.75
CA ARG A 298 -41.07 5.07 6.40
C ARG A 298 -41.83 4.23 5.38
N ASP A 299 -43.06 3.87 5.71
CA ASP A 299 -43.92 3.12 4.82
C ASP A 299 -44.26 3.90 3.55
N ALA A 300 -44.45 3.18 2.45
CA ALA A 300 -44.99 3.75 1.23
C ALA A 300 -46.45 4.14 1.42
N GLY A 301 -46.84 5.29 0.90
CA GLY A 301 -48.21 5.80 1.05
C GLY A 301 -49.22 5.23 0.05
N GLY A 302 -48.81 4.37 -0.90
CA GLY A 302 -49.60 3.87 -1.99
C GLY A 302 -49.76 2.35 -2.06
N THR A 303 -50.32 1.85 -3.16
CA THR A 303 -50.49 0.42 -3.44
C THR A 303 -49.69 -0.03 -4.67
N GLY A 304 -48.75 0.81 -5.12
CA GLY A 304 -47.87 0.55 -6.26
C GLY A 304 -46.65 -0.31 -5.90
N ALA A 305 -45.73 -0.43 -6.81
CA ALA A 305 -44.48 -1.14 -6.56
C ALA A 305 -43.64 -0.41 -5.52
N THR A 306 -43.16 -1.13 -4.48
CA THR A 306 -42.50 -0.56 -3.32
C THR A 306 -41.13 -1.23 -3.08
N ILE A 307 -40.06 -0.45 -2.96
CA ILE A 307 -38.76 -0.97 -2.54
C ILE A 307 -38.85 -1.36 -1.06
N VAL A 308 -38.50 -2.61 -0.75
CA VAL A 308 -38.58 -3.19 0.59
C VAL A 308 -37.20 -3.48 1.20
N GLU A 309 -36.17 -3.61 0.37
CA GLU A 309 -34.79 -3.85 0.81
C GLU A 309 -33.78 -3.28 -0.19
N MET A 310 -32.66 -2.79 0.34
CA MET A 310 -31.45 -2.42 -0.41
C MET A 310 -30.22 -2.94 0.28
N THR A 311 -29.27 -3.45 -0.51
CA THR A 311 -27.96 -3.85 -0.01
C THR A 311 -26.86 -3.44 -1.00
N GLY A 312 -25.65 -3.16 -0.47
CA GLY A 312 -24.50 -2.85 -1.31
C GLY A 312 -23.27 -2.56 -0.46
N GLY A 313 -22.21 -3.39 -0.64
CA GLY A 313 -20.99 -3.31 0.14
C GLY A 313 -21.10 -3.82 1.57
N LEU A 314 -20.01 -4.36 2.06
CA LEU A 314 -19.89 -4.89 3.43
C LEU A 314 -19.03 -4.00 4.32
N ALA A 315 -18.21 -3.15 3.73
CA ALA A 315 -17.28 -2.27 4.42
C ALA A 315 -17.28 -0.86 3.81
N THR A 316 -16.96 0.14 4.62
CA THR A 316 -16.96 1.54 4.19
C THR A 316 -15.74 1.91 3.35
N ASN A 317 -14.70 1.07 3.32
CA ASN A 317 -13.46 1.30 2.57
C ASN A 317 -13.39 0.53 1.23
N GLN A 318 -14.48 -0.15 0.82
CA GLN A 318 -14.50 -0.94 -0.40
C GLN A 318 -15.72 -0.59 -1.27
N ILE A 319 -15.50 -0.34 -2.55
CA ILE A 319 -16.54 -0.32 -3.59
C ILE A 319 -16.87 -1.78 -3.93
N PRO A 320 -18.14 -2.23 -3.75
CA PRO A 320 -18.51 -3.62 -4.02
C PRO A 320 -18.57 -3.91 -5.53
N ALA A 321 -18.58 -5.20 -5.89
CA ALA A 321 -18.84 -5.62 -7.27
C ALA A 321 -20.33 -5.55 -7.64
N GLN A 322 -21.22 -5.57 -6.65
CA GLN A 322 -22.69 -5.62 -6.85
C GLN A 322 -23.42 -4.82 -5.77
N ALA A 323 -24.56 -4.22 -6.17
CA ALA A 323 -25.57 -3.68 -5.27
C ALA A 323 -26.95 -4.20 -5.72
N THR A 324 -27.85 -4.43 -4.77
CA THR A 324 -29.14 -5.10 -5.03
C THR A 324 -30.30 -4.38 -4.34
N ILE A 325 -31.43 -4.31 -4.99
CA ILE A 325 -32.71 -3.88 -4.41
C ILE A 325 -33.77 -4.95 -4.60
N TRP A 326 -34.71 -5.05 -3.65
CA TRP A 326 -35.90 -5.88 -3.75
C TRP A 326 -37.15 -5.00 -3.74
N ILE A 327 -38.05 -5.32 -4.64
CA ILE A 327 -39.31 -4.54 -4.89
C ILE A 327 -40.49 -5.46 -4.72
N ASP A 328 -41.42 -5.10 -3.84
CA ASP A 328 -42.77 -5.72 -3.77
C ASP A 328 -43.67 -5.12 -4.84
N SER A 329 -44.39 -5.97 -5.58
CA SER A 329 -45.28 -5.54 -6.65
C SER A 329 -46.40 -6.51 -6.90
N THR A 330 -47.61 -5.98 -7.10
CA THR A 330 -48.80 -6.77 -7.52
C THR A 330 -48.74 -7.25 -8.96
N ALA A 331 -47.79 -6.74 -9.78
CA ALA A 331 -47.63 -7.08 -11.20
C ALA A 331 -46.14 -7.35 -11.55
N PRO A 332 -45.49 -8.37 -10.94
CA PRO A 332 -44.04 -8.54 -11.03
C PRO A 332 -43.53 -8.76 -12.47
N ALA A 333 -44.25 -9.49 -13.31
CA ALA A 333 -43.78 -9.77 -14.67
C ALA A 333 -43.68 -8.51 -15.55
N SER A 334 -44.68 -7.63 -15.50
CA SER A 334 -44.64 -6.35 -16.23
C SER A 334 -43.63 -5.37 -15.64
N LEU A 335 -43.43 -5.40 -14.32
CA LEU A 335 -42.42 -4.61 -13.66
C LEU A 335 -41.01 -5.05 -14.09
N ILE A 336 -40.72 -6.35 -14.14
CA ILE A 336 -39.43 -6.90 -14.60
C ILE A 336 -39.08 -6.44 -16.01
N GLU A 337 -40.07 -6.53 -16.96
CA GLU A 337 -39.88 -6.06 -18.33
C GLU A 337 -39.56 -4.57 -18.39
N SER A 338 -40.31 -3.77 -17.63
CA SER A 338 -40.12 -2.32 -17.50
C SER A 338 -38.76 -1.97 -16.94
N LEU A 339 -38.32 -2.63 -15.84
CA LEU A 339 -37.02 -2.39 -15.16
C LEU A 339 -35.84 -2.79 -16.05
N ASN A 340 -35.92 -3.92 -16.76
CA ASN A 340 -34.87 -4.35 -17.68
C ASN A 340 -34.73 -3.39 -18.88
N SER A 341 -35.83 -2.86 -19.41
CA SER A 341 -35.80 -1.85 -20.48
C SER A 341 -35.10 -0.56 -19.99
N ARG A 342 -35.49 -0.06 -18.82
CA ARG A 342 -34.91 1.14 -18.22
C ARG A 342 -33.46 0.91 -17.80
N GLY A 343 -33.13 -0.27 -17.24
CA GLY A 343 -31.78 -0.67 -16.88
C GLY A 343 -30.85 -0.65 -18.08
N SER A 344 -31.30 -1.21 -19.22
CA SER A 344 -30.53 -1.18 -20.47
C SER A 344 -30.28 0.24 -20.98
N ALA A 345 -31.31 1.10 -20.90
CA ALA A 345 -31.20 2.51 -21.30
C ALA A 345 -30.21 3.28 -20.36
N SER A 346 -30.32 3.07 -19.05
CA SER A 346 -29.40 3.69 -18.05
C SER A 346 -27.96 3.25 -18.26
N THR A 347 -27.72 1.96 -18.50
CA THR A 347 -26.40 1.41 -18.79
C THR A 347 -25.80 2.04 -20.06
N ALA A 348 -26.60 2.13 -21.15
CA ALA A 348 -26.12 2.74 -22.39
C ALA A 348 -25.76 4.23 -22.23
N MET A 349 -26.53 4.99 -21.45
CA MET A 349 -26.22 6.40 -21.15
C MET A 349 -25.00 6.56 -20.22
N GLY A 350 -24.75 5.59 -19.35
CA GLY A 350 -23.65 5.60 -18.36
C GLY A 350 -22.32 5.01 -18.85
N GLY A 351 -22.15 4.79 -20.16
CA GLY A 351 -20.88 4.32 -20.74
C GLY A 351 -20.80 2.81 -21.02
N GLY A 352 -21.79 2.02 -20.60
CA GLY A 352 -21.90 0.60 -20.98
C GLY A 352 -21.10 -0.41 -20.13
N ASP A 353 -20.29 0.05 -19.18
CA ASP A 353 -19.35 -0.81 -18.46
C ASP A 353 -19.94 -1.47 -17.19
N TYR A 354 -21.23 -1.32 -16.96
CA TYR A 354 -21.98 -1.95 -15.87
C TYR A 354 -23.29 -2.54 -16.38
N SER A 355 -23.99 -3.30 -15.55
CA SER A 355 -25.29 -3.84 -15.95
C SER A 355 -26.34 -3.69 -14.84
N ILE A 356 -27.62 -3.49 -15.26
CA ILE A 356 -28.78 -3.51 -14.38
C ILE A 356 -29.71 -4.61 -14.88
N ARG A 357 -30.05 -5.56 -14.00
CA ARG A 357 -30.87 -6.72 -14.34
C ARG A 357 -31.95 -6.96 -13.30
N ALA A 358 -33.19 -7.04 -13.75
CA ALA A 358 -34.32 -7.40 -12.92
C ALA A 358 -34.75 -8.84 -13.18
N ALA A 359 -35.07 -9.59 -12.13
CA ALA A 359 -35.56 -10.96 -12.17
C ALA A 359 -36.54 -11.22 -11.02
N GLN A 360 -37.33 -12.30 -11.12
CA GLN A 360 -38.16 -12.76 -10.02
C GLN A 360 -37.31 -13.41 -8.95
N ASP A 361 -37.60 -13.09 -7.69
CA ASP A 361 -36.96 -13.68 -6.50
C ASP A 361 -38.04 -13.93 -5.43
N GLY A 362 -38.53 -15.17 -5.38
CA GLY A 362 -39.72 -15.50 -4.57
C GLY A 362 -40.95 -14.68 -4.98
N ASP A 363 -41.53 -13.96 -4.03
CA ASP A 363 -42.69 -13.06 -4.26
C ASP A 363 -42.21 -11.63 -4.64
N LEU A 364 -40.91 -11.35 -4.61
CA LEU A 364 -40.33 -10.03 -4.89
C LEU A 364 -39.70 -9.96 -6.28
N VAL A 365 -39.48 -8.75 -6.76
CA VAL A 365 -38.63 -8.44 -7.90
C VAL A 365 -37.27 -7.98 -7.42
N ARG A 366 -36.25 -8.75 -7.73
CA ARG A 366 -34.85 -8.41 -7.44
C ARG A 366 -34.25 -7.66 -8.62
N VAL A 367 -33.51 -6.60 -8.33
CA VAL A 367 -32.73 -5.85 -9.32
C VAL A 367 -31.29 -5.80 -8.89
N ASP A 368 -30.40 -6.40 -9.67
CA ASP A 368 -28.96 -6.38 -9.48
C ASP A 368 -28.31 -5.31 -10.34
N VAL A 369 -27.51 -4.47 -9.72
CA VAL A 369 -26.59 -3.55 -10.39
C VAL A 369 -25.18 -4.11 -10.21
N ILE A 370 -24.55 -4.51 -11.32
CA ILE A 370 -23.24 -5.17 -11.35
C ILE A 370 -22.24 -4.19 -11.94
N GLY A 371 -21.20 -3.90 -11.17
CA GLY A 371 -20.08 -3.04 -11.54
C GLY A 371 -18.75 -3.77 -11.45
N VAL A 372 -17.70 -3.03 -11.08
CA VAL A 372 -16.35 -3.55 -10.84
C VAL A 372 -15.89 -3.07 -9.46
N SER A 373 -15.53 -4.00 -8.59
CA SER A 373 -15.03 -3.67 -7.24
C SER A 373 -13.69 -2.94 -7.31
N ALA A 374 -13.49 -2.05 -6.33
CA ALA A 374 -12.25 -1.32 -6.15
C ALA A 374 -12.06 -0.93 -4.68
N HIS A 375 -10.85 -0.63 -4.27
CA HIS A 375 -10.63 0.03 -3.00
C HIS A 375 -11.18 1.47 -3.05
N SER A 376 -11.79 1.97 -1.96
CA SER A 376 -12.40 3.31 -1.93
C SER A 376 -11.39 4.45 -2.12
N SER A 377 -10.11 4.18 -1.91
CA SER A 377 -9.02 5.15 -2.11
C SER A 377 -8.68 5.35 -3.60
N ASP A 378 -9.00 4.37 -4.46
CA ASP A 378 -8.84 4.44 -5.91
C ASP A 378 -10.16 4.08 -6.62
N PRO A 379 -11.20 4.91 -6.49
CA PRO A 379 -12.50 4.65 -7.11
C PRO A 379 -12.46 4.68 -8.65
N ALA A 380 -11.40 5.23 -9.24
CA ALA A 380 -11.22 5.29 -10.68
C ALA A 380 -10.89 3.91 -11.30
N SER A 381 -10.30 2.99 -10.53
CA SER A 381 -10.00 1.62 -10.97
C SER A 381 -11.24 0.71 -11.02
N GLY A 382 -12.38 1.17 -10.45
CA GLY A 382 -13.62 0.41 -10.39
C GLY A 382 -14.77 1.07 -11.12
N ILE A 383 -15.93 0.38 -11.08
CA ILE A 383 -17.22 0.89 -11.54
C ILE A 383 -18.22 0.70 -10.42
N ASN A 384 -18.51 1.77 -9.70
CA ASN A 384 -19.27 1.73 -8.47
C ASN A 384 -20.76 1.40 -8.70
N PRO A 385 -21.26 0.21 -8.33
CA PRO A 385 -22.65 -0.16 -8.50
C PRO A 385 -23.60 0.54 -7.50
N VAL A 386 -23.10 0.98 -6.33
CA VAL A 386 -23.91 1.66 -5.31
C VAL A 386 -24.40 3.01 -5.82
N SER A 387 -23.51 3.84 -6.35
CA SER A 387 -23.87 5.14 -6.91
C SER A 387 -24.82 5.01 -8.11
N ARG A 388 -24.62 3.99 -8.94
CA ARG A 388 -25.45 3.69 -10.11
C ARG A 388 -26.81 3.15 -9.72
N MET A 389 -26.88 2.35 -8.66
CA MET A 389 -28.16 1.87 -8.11
C MET A 389 -28.99 3.04 -7.56
N PHE A 390 -28.39 3.95 -6.80
CA PHE A 390 -29.11 5.13 -6.32
C PHE A 390 -29.58 6.03 -7.47
N ALA A 391 -28.76 6.24 -8.49
CA ALA A 391 -29.18 6.98 -9.68
C ALA A 391 -30.35 6.30 -10.39
N PHE A 392 -30.35 4.97 -10.50
CA PHE A 392 -31.45 4.21 -11.09
C PHE A 392 -32.71 4.30 -10.24
N VAL A 393 -32.64 4.11 -8.92
CA VAL A 393 -33.79 4.26 -8.03
C VAL A 393 -34.38 5.67 -8.08
N ASN A 394 -33.54 6.69 -8.16
CA ASN A 394 -33.99 8.08 -8.29
C ASN A 394 -34.74 8.31 -9.62
N LEU A 395 -34.28 7.68 -10.70
CA LEU A 395 -35.01 7.67 -11.98
C LEU A 395 -36.38 6.97 -11.84
N LEU A 396 -36.44 5.79 -11.22
CA LEU A 396 -37.69 5.05 -11.02
C LEU A 396 -38.70 5.85 -10.19
N ASN A 397 -38.23 6.56 -9.15
CA ASN A 397 -39.08 7.42 -8.34
C ASN A 397 -39.56 8.65 -9.12
N ALA A 398 -38.70 9.28 -9.94
CA ALA A 398 -39.07 10.43 -10.76
C ALA A 398 -40.10 10.09 -11.87
N GLU A 399 -40.08 8.85 -12.36
CA GLU A 399 -41.02 8.33 -13.34
C GLU A 399 -42.25 7.63 -12.70
N GLU A 400 -42.41 7.74 -11.37
CA GLU A 400 -43.50 7.14 -10.61
C GLU A 400 -43.63 5.61 -10.82
N VAL A 401 -42.50 4.93 -11.08
CA VAL A 401 -42.45 3.46 -11.23
C VAL A 401 -42.50 2.77 -9.87
N VAL A 402 -41.90 3.42 -8.85
CA VAL A 402 -41.92 2.96 -7.46
C VAL A 402 -42.51 4.02 -6.55
N GLU A 403 -43.18 3.58 -5.49
CA GLU A 403 -43.74 4.44 -4.47
C GLU A 403 -42.63 5.08 -3.59
N ALA A 404 -42.90 6.32 -3.19
CA ALA A 404 -41.94 7.08 -2.37
C ALA A 404 -41.87 6.57 -0.93
N ASN A 405 -40.68 6.22 -0.45
CA ASN A 405 -40.38 5.83 0.92
C ASN A 405 -38.94 6.22 1.30
N HIS A 406 -38.43 5.71 2.42
CA HIS A 406 -37.07 6.01 2.87
C HIS A 406 -35.96 5.54 1.91
N PHE A 407 -36.18 4.49 1.11
CA PHE A 407 -35.24 4.05 0.07
C PHE A 407 -35.12 5.06 -1.08
N THR A 408 -36.25 5.62 -1.51
CA THR A 408 -36.24 6.68 -2.55
C THR A 408 -35.70 8.00 -2.00
N ASP A 409 -35.88 8.29 -0.71
CA ASP A 409 -35.25 9.45 -0.06
C ASP A 409 -33.72 9.30 -0.03
N ALA A 410 -33.20 8.11 0.30
CA ALA A 410 -31.76 7.81 0.24
C ALA A 410 -31.22 7.90 -1.18
N ALA A 411 -31.96 7.42 -2.19
CA ALA A 411 -31.56 7.53 -3.58
C ALA A 411 -31.50 8.99 -4.06
N ARG A 412 -32.45 9.83 -3.61
CA ARG A 412 -32.44 11.27 -3.87
C ARG A 412 -31.26 11.96 -3.18
N TYR A 413 -31.01 11.62 -1.91
CA TYR A 413 -29.84 12.10 -1.18
C TYR A 413 -28.53 11.80 -1.92
N ALA A 414 -28.35 10.55 -2.32
CA ALA A 414 -27.16 10.10 -3.01
C ALA A 414 -27.01 10.82 -4.37
N SER A 415 -28.10 10.94 -5.13
CA SER A 415 -28.07 11.59 -6.45
C SER A 415 -27.85 13.09 -6.39
N ASP A 416 -28.53 13.79 -5.45
CA ASP A 416 -28.46 15.25 -5.35
C ASP A 416 -27.12 15.74 -4.81
N ASN A 417 -26.49 14.99 -3.87
CA ASN A 417 -25.29 15.42 -3.14
C ASN A 417 -23.99 14.78 -3.65
N TRP A 418 -24.04 13.54 -4.11
CA TRP A 418 -22.83 12.79 -4.49
C TRP A 418 -22.80 12.41 -5.98
N GLY A 419 -23.96 12.09 -6.57
CA GLY A 419 -24.07 11.65 -7.96
C GLY A 419 -23.31 10.36 -8.23
N ILE A 420 -22.80 10.20 -9.45
CA ILE A 420 -21.93 9.09 -9.85
C ILE A 420 -20.45 9.49 -9.87
N ASP A 421 -20.16 10.74 -9.62
CA ASP A 421 -18.84 11.30 -9.48
C ASP A 421 -18.23 10.88 -8.13
N PHE A 422 -16.93 10.74 -8.11
CA PHE A 422 -16.19 10.39 -6.89
C PHE A 422 -15.17 11.46 -6.49
N LEU A 423 -15.27 12.68 -7.04
CA LEU A 423 -14.36 13.80 -6.71
C LEU A 423 -15.00 14.83 -5.79
N GLY A 424 -16.23 14.55 -5.31
CA GLY A 424 -16.97 15.46 -4.44
C GLY A 424 -17.42 16.75 -5.14
N THR A 425 -17.45 16.78 -6.48
CA THR A 425 -17.83 17.97 -7.26
C THR A 425 -19.31 18.30 -7.13
N GLN A 426 -20.16 17.27 -7.04
CA GLN A 426 -21.61 17.43 -6.88
C GLN A 426 -21.95 18.17 -5.59
N LEU A 427 -21.36 17.80 -4.47
CA LEU A 427 -21.51 18.51 -3.18
C LEU A 427 -20.71 19.81 -3.12
N GLY A 428 -19.80 20.05 -4.08
CA GLY A 428 -18.97 21.25 -4.15
C GLY A 428 -17.90 21.30 -3.05
N ILE A 429 -17.33 20.14 -2.67
CA ILE A 429 -16.26 20.00 -1.67
C ILE A 429 -14.93 19.57 -2.29
N GLY A 430 -14.89 19.35 -3.61
CA GLY A 430 -13.71 18.85 -4.30
C GLY A 430 -12.53 19.82 -4.26
N TRP A 431 -11.34 19.29 -4.00
CA TRP A 431 -10.05 19.96 -4.20
C TRP A 431 -8.98 18.94 -4.54
N SER A 432 -7.82 19.41 -4.99
CA SER A 432 -6.68 18.55 -5.32
C SER A 432 -5.39 19.16 -4.82
N ASP A 433 -4.50 18.32 -4.32
CA ASP A 433 -3.12 18.65 -4.04
C ASP A 433 -2.22 18.19 -5.20
N PRO A 434 -1.19 18.95 -5.61
CA PRO A 434 -0.31 18.55 -6.71
C PRO A 434 0.45 17.26 -6.49
N PHE A 435 0.73 16.88 -5.24
CA PHE A 435 1.48 15.68 -4.87
C PHE A 435 0.57 14.50 -4.50
N MET A 436 -0.48 14.75 -3.69
CA MET A 436 -1.38 13.70 -3.22
C MET A 436 -2.58 13.45 -4.15
N GLY A 437 -2.77 14.29 -5.17
CA GLY A 437 -3.92 14.20 -6.07
C GLY A 437 -5.23 14.72 -5.48
N PRO A 438 -6.39 14.36 -6.07
CA PRO A 438 -7.69 14.90 -5.68
C PRO A 438 -8.25 14.26 -4.41
N LEU A 439 -9.15 15.00 -3.72
CA LEU A 439 -10.11 14.38 -2.81
C LEU A 439 -10.89 13.30 -3.56
N THR A 440 -11.18 12.17 -2.89
CA THR A 440 -12.16 11.21 -3.39
C THR A 440 -13.32 11.05 -2.42
N ALA A 441 -14.53 10.78 -2.97
CA ALA A 441 -15.78 10.60 -2.24
C ALA A 441 -16.55 9.43 -2.89
N ALA A 442 -16.37 8.22 -2.35
CA ALA A 442 -16.95 7.01 -2.90
C ALA A 442 -18.13 6.51 -2.07
N GLN A 443 -19.27 6.26 -2.70
CA GLN A 443 -20.42 5.60 -2.07
C GLN A 443 -20.11 4.11 -1.95
N THR A 444 -20.04 3.55 -0.74
CA THR A 444 -19.43 2.23 -0.52
C THR A 444 -20.33 1.23 0.18
N PHE A 445 -21.29 1.69 0.97
CA PHE A 445 -22.00 0.84 1.91
C PHE A 445 -23.49 1.16 1.94
N ILE A 446 -24.33 0.11 2.00
CA ILE A 446 -25.77 0.19 2.27
C ILE A 446 -26.14 -0.98 3.17
N SER A 447 -26.87 -0.68 4.24
CA SER A 447 -27.41 -1.66 5.16
C SER A 447 -28.81 -1.23 5.59
N THR A 448 -29.74 -2.17 5.58
CA THR A 448 -31.12 -1.98 6.04
C THR A 448 -31.36 -2.85 7.27
N ASP A 449 -31.92 -2.26 8.32
CA ASP A 449 -32.47 -2.99 9.46
C ASP A 449 -33.93 -2.59 9.71
N ALA A 450 -34.54 -3.09 10.79
CA ALA A 450 -35.97 -2.84 11.08
C ALA A 450 -36.29 -1.37 11.40
N GLU A 451 -35.27 -0.56 11.75
CA GLU A 451 -35.46 0.83 12.19
C GLU A 451 -35.03 1.84 11.13
N ARG A 452 -34.02 1.51 10.32
CA ARG A 452 -33.39 2.47 9.39
C ARG A 452 -32.66 1.84 8.21
N LEU A 453 -32.53 2.62 7.16
CA LEU A 453 -31.54 2.43 6.11
C LEU A 453 -30.31 3.28 6.41
N ARG A 454 -29.12 2.70 6.32
CA ARG A 454 -27.84 3.41 6.43
C ARG A 454 -27.06 3.32 5.12
N THR A 455 -26.45 4.43 4.72
CA THR A 455 -25.54 4.47 3.58
C THR A 455 -24.30 5.28 3.92
N ALA A 456 -23.13 4.86 3.44
CA ALA A 456 -21.88 5.54 3.68
C ALA A 456 -21.22 6.06 2.41
N VAL A 457 -20.57 7.22 2.54
CA VAL A 457 -19.63 7.76 1.57
C VAL A 457 -18.26 7.82 2.23
N ASN A 458 -17.29 7.12 1.65
CA ASN A 458 -15.90 7.18 2.07
C ASN A 458 -15.21 8.40 1.46
N LEU A 459 -14.51 9.14 2.29
CA LEU A 459 -13.71 10.30 1.88
C LEU A 459 -12.22 9.98 2.01
N ARG A 460 -11.43 10.41 1.02
CA ARG A 460 -9.97 10.44 1.12
C ARG A 460 -9.49 11.86 0.89
N LEU A 461 -8.89 12.42 1.93
CA LEU A 461 -8.58 13.84 2.02
C LEU A 461 -7.10 14.09 1.77
N PRO A 462 -6.70 14.76 0.66
CA PRO A 462 -5.34 15.24 0.52
C PRO A 462 -5.07 16.44 1.43
N ILE A 463 -3.81 16.81 1.60
CA ILE A 463 -3.44 18.06 2.29
C ILE A 463 -4.06 19.29 1.61
N GLY A 464 -4.00 20.44 2.31
CA GLY A 464 -4.49 21.74 1.82
C GLY A 464 -5.77 22.23 2.48
N ARG A 465 -6.53 21.35 3.16
CA ARG A 465 -7.69 21.72 3.96
C ARG A 465 -7.69 20.96 5.28
N GLN A 466 -8.11 21.63 6.35
CA GLN A 466 -8.26 20.99 7.68
C GLN A 466 -9.51 20.10 7.68
N PRO A 467 -9.41 18.85 8.13
CA PRO A 467 -10.53 17.90 8.11
C PRO A 467 -11.77 18.39 8.86
N GLU A 468 -11.60 19.06 9.99
CA GLU A 468 -12.70 19.61 10.78
C GLU A 468 -13.52 20.65 9.99
N LEU A 469 -12.85 21.46 9.17
CA LEU A 469 -13.52 22.44 8.31
C LEU A 469 -14.25 21.75 7.16
N VAL A 470 -13.70 20.68 6.62
CA VAL A 470 -14.37 19.86 5.60
C VAL A 470 -15.60 19.17 6.19
N VAL A 471 -15.49 18.56 7.37
CA VAL A 471 -16.60 17.95 8.09
C VAL A 471 -17.71 18.96 8.37
N ALA A 472 -17.36 20.17 8.85
CA ALA A 472 -18.32 21.23 9.10
C ALA A 472 -19.03 21.70 7.83
N GLU A 473 -18.29 21.83 6.72
CA GLU A 473 -18.87 22.21 5.42
C GLU A 473 -19.81 21.14 4.87
N VAL A 474 -19.38 19.87 4.88
CA VAL A 474 -20.20 18.72 4.46
C VAL A 474 -21.49 18.68 5.28
N ARG A 475 -21.39 18.76 6.59
CA ARG A 475 -22.55 18.78 7.49
C ARG A 475 -23.51 19.91 7.14
N ALA A 476 -23.01 21.15 7.02
CA ALA A 476 -23.87 22.29 6.72
C ALA A 476 -24.64 22.14 5.39
N LYS A 477 -23.97 21.62 4.35
CA LYS A 477 -24.59 21.39 3.03
C LYS A 477 -25.63 20.27 3.10
N LEU A 478 -25.37 19.19 3.80
CA LEU A 478 -26.28 18.07 3.93
C LEU A 478 -27.50 18.42 4.83
N ASP A 479 -27.33 19.17 5.89
CA ASP A 479 -28.41 19.66 6.75
C ASP A 479 -29.32 20.65 5.99
N ASP A 480 -28.75 21.53 5.16
CA ASP A 480 -29.51 22.45 4.27
C ASP A 480 -30.29 21.66 3.22
N TRP A 481 -29.68 20.65 2.59
CA TRP A 481 -30.35 19.74 1.65
C TRP A 481 -31.52 19.02 2.31
N ALA A 482 -31.30 18.41 3.49
CA ALA A 482 -32.33 17.68 4.22
C ALA A 482 -33.54 18.57 4.57
N THR A 483 -33.25 19.79 5.06
CA THR A 483 -34.25 20.81 5.37
C THR A 483 -35.03 21.24 4.12
N THR A 484 -34.34 21.56 3.05
CA THR A 484 -34.92 22.01 1.79
C THR A 484 -35.80 20.94 1.13
N ARG A 485 -35.35 19.67 1.18
CA ARG A 485 -36.06 18.52 0.62
C ARG A 485 -37.10 17.95 1.56
N GLN A 486 -37.15 18.39 2.81
CA GLN A 486 -38.03 17.85 3.86
C GLN A 486 -37.85 16.34 4.05
N VAL A 487 -36.59 15.88 4.04
CA VAL A 487 -36.20 14.49 4.27
C VAL A 487 -35.74 14.33 5.71
N ASP A 488 -36.32 13.32 6.39
CA ASP A 488 -35.84 12.92 7.73
C ASP A 488 -34.60 12.03 7.58
N VAL A 489 -33.46 12.55 7.98
CA VAL A 489 -32.15 11.87 7.89
C VAL A 489 -31.21 12.39 8.96
N ALA A 490 -30.45 11.49 9.58
CA ALA A 490 -29.37 11.83 10.50
C ALA A 490 -28.00 11.57 9.84
N PHE A 491 -27.07 12.49 10.07
CA PHE A 491 -25.71 12.38 9.55
C PHE A 491 -24.71 12.16 10.69
N ASP A 492 -23.84 11.17 10.55
CA ASP A 492 -22.61 11.00 11.33
C ASP A 492 -21.42 11.17 10.41
N ILE A 493 -20.56 12.15 10.69
CA ILE A 493 -19.49 12.57 9.80
C ILE A 493 -18.21 12.68 10.60
N ASN A 494 -17.20 11.93 10.18
CA ASN A 494 -15.86 12.00 10.76
C ASN A 494 -14.81 12.10 9.65
N ALA A 495 -13.64 12.61 10.01
CA ALA A 495 -12.46 12.62 9.16
C ALA A 495 -11.19 12.73 10.01
N SER A 496 -10.09 12.14 9.54
CA SER A 496 -8.75 12.28 10.10
C SER A 496 -7.86 13.17 9.24
N ASP A 497 -6.78 13.66 9.84
CA ASP A 497 -5.76 14.41 9.14
C ASP A 497 -5.05 13.55 8.08
N PRO A 498 -4.63 14.12 6.96
CA PRO A 498 -3.69 13.49 6.07
C PRO A 498 -2.29 13.47 6.68
N MET A 499 -1.55 12.40 6.47
CA MET A 499 -0.13 12.32 6.80
C MET A 499 0.70 13.00 5.71
N TYR A 500 1.68 13.83 6.09
CA TYR A 500 2.70 14.36 5.19
C TYR A 500 4.01 14.53 5.95
N ARG A 501 5.10 13.93 5.46
CA ARG A 501 6.43 13.97 6.08
C ARG A 501 7.38 14.87 5.30
N ASN A 502 8.36 15.43 6.04
CA ASN A 502 9.36 16.33 5.44
C ASN A 502 10.24 15.56 4.44
N PRO A 503 10.25 15.91 3.15
CA PRO A 503 11.10 15.25 2.16
C PRO A 503 12.60 15.56 2.30
N ASP A 504 12.97 16.59 3.09
CA ASP A 504 14.36 17.03 3.23
C ASP A 504 15.12 16.26 4.33
N GLY A 505 14.48 15.36 5.06
CA GLY A 505 15.10 14.54 6.10
C GLY A 505 16.22 13.65 5.56
N ALA A 506 17.36 13.59 6.24
CA ALA A 506 18.51 12.78 5.80
C ALA A 506 18.16 11.30 5.71
N TRP A 507 17.43 10.78 6.69
CA TRP A 507 17.02 9.37 6.75
C TRP A 507 16.03 8.98 5.64
N VAL A 508 15.05 9.83 5.34
CA VAL A 508 14.08 9.55 4.28
C VAL A 508 14.71 9.62 2.90
N ASN A 509 15.70 10.52 2.71
CA ASN A 509 16.51 10.55 1.50
C ASN A 509 17.42 9.33 1.38
N ALA A 510 17.95 8.80 2.50
CA ALA A 510 18.70 7.54 2.48
C ALA A 510 17.82 6.36 2.03
N LEU A 511 16.56 6.29 2.48
CA LEU A 511 15.60 5.30 2.00
C LEU A 511 15.34 5.45 0.49
N LEU A 512 15.13 6.70 0.04
CA LEU A 512 14.90 6.98 -1.37
C LEU A 512 16.09 6.57 -2.24
N ASP A 513 17.31 6.88 -1.81
CA ASP A 513 18.53 6.49 -2.53
C ASP A 513 18.68 4.96 -2.58
N ILE A 514 18.42 4.25 -1.47
CA ILE A 514 18.44 2.77 -1.43
C ILE A 514 17.47 2.20 -2.47
N ALA A 515 16.22 2.67 -2.52
CA ALA A 515 15.24 2.17 -3.46
C ALA A 515 15.64 2.46 -4.92
N VAL A 516 15.98 3.73 -5.22
CA VAL A 516 16.35 4.18 -6.57
C VAL A 516 17.57 3.42 -7.12
N GLU A 517 18.59 3.26 -6.30
CA GLU A 517 19.83 2.60 -6.70
C GLU A 517 19.67 1.08 -6.89
N ASN A 518 18.81 0.42 -6.11
CA ASN A 518 18.53 -1.01 -6.28
C ASN A 518 17.56 -1.28 -7.44
N LEU A 519 16.53 -0.45 -7.59
CA LEU A 519 15.46 -0.69 -8.55
C LEU A 519 15.69 -0.02 -9.90
N GLY A 520 16.49 1.05 -9.95
CA GLY A 520 16.72 1.83 -11.18
C GLY A 520 15.48 2.64 -11.60
N ILE A 521 14.70 3.09 -10.62
CA ILE A 521 13.49 3.91 -10.80
C ILE A 521 13.79 5.40 -10.64
N ALA A 522 12.81 6.26 -10.95
CA ALA A 522 12.94 7.71 -10.75
C ALA A 522 13.13 8.06 -9.27
N ARG A 523 13.95 9.09 -9.00
CA ARG A 523 14.19 9.60 -7.66
C ARG A 523 13.08 10.57 -7.26
N GLU A 524 11.93 10.03 -6.91
CA GLU A 524 10.73 10.78 -6.55
C GLU A 524 10.06 10.09 -5.34
N PHE A 525 9.61 10.87 -4.39
CA PHE A 525 8.77 10.36 -3.29
C PHE A 525 7.38 10.02 -3.82
N GLY A 526 6.72 9.07 -3.18
CA GLY A 526 5.34 8.70 -3.47
C GLY A 526 4.34 9.22 -2.44
N SER A 527 3.07 9.15 -2.81
CA SER A 527 1.93 9.35 -1.92
C SER A 527 0.93 8.21 -2.08
N SER A 528 0.32 7.77 -0.98
CA SER A 528 -0.75 6.77 -0.96
C SER A 528 -2.11 7.43 -0.76
N SER A 529 -3.11 6.89 -1.43
CA SER A 529 -4.51 7.21 -1.14
C SER A 529 -5.08 6.37 0.01
N GLY A 530 -4.40 5.29 0.41
CA GLY A 530 -4.66 4.48 1.61
C GLY A 530 -3.82 4.95 2.80
N GLY A 531 -4.13 4.47 3.98
CA GLY A 531 -3.36 4.67 5.21
C GLY A 531 -2.85 3.34 5.74
N THR A 532 -1.76 3.39 6.51
CA THR A 532 -1.15 2.24 7.18
C THR A 532 -0.99 2.50 8.67
N SER A 533 -0.49 1.52 9.40
CA SER A 533 -0.26 1.61 10.86
C SER A 533 0.65 2.76 11.32
N ILE A 534 1.41 3.38 10.38
CA ILE A 534 2.34 4.49 10.70
C ILE A 534 1.74 5.88 10.52
N HIS A 535 0.48 5.97 10.08
CA HIS A 535 -0.17 7.23 9.73
C HIS A 535 -0.02 8.30 10.81
N ASP A 536 -0.32 7.95 12.05
CA ASP A 536 -0.29 8.85 13.21
C ASP A 536 1.02 8.77 14.02
N LEU A 537 2.01 7.99 13.55
CA LEU A 537 3.26 7.80 14.28
C LEU A 537 4.33 8.83 13.90
N PRO A 538 5.24 9.17 14.83
CA PRO A 538 6.36 10.07 14.56
C PRO A 538 7.19 9.58 13.37
N ASN A 539 7.55 10.50 12.46
CA ASN A 539 8.39 10.19 11.29
C ASN A 539 7.97 8.92 10.55
N GLY A 540 6.64 8.67 10.43
CA GLY A 540 6.11 7.50 9.75
C GLY A 540 6.22 7.62 8.23
N VAL A 541 6.76 6.59 7.54
CA VAL A 541 6.76 6.46 6.07
C VAL A 541 6.52 5.02 5.67
N GLN A 542 6.07 4.77 4.42
CA GLN A 542 6.06 3.41 3.86
C GLN A 542 7.34 3.22 3.01
N PHE A 543 7.88 2.00 3.01
CA PHE A 543 9.07 1.64 2.24
C PHE A 543 9.00 0.21 1.72
N GLY A 544 8.43 0.04 0.54
CA GLY A 544 8.26 -1.29 -0.07
C GLY A 544 7.16 -2.10 0.67
N LEU A 545 6.86 -3.35 0.31
CA LEU A 545 7.67 -4.25 -0.55
C LEU A 545 7.01 -4.51 -1.93
N SER A 546 6.18 -3.60 -2.42
CA SER A 546 5.59 -3.70 -3.75
C SER A 546 6.41 -2.90 -4.76
N LEU A 547 6.61 -3.47 -5.96
CA LEU A 547 7.31 -2.78 -7.04
C LEU A 547 6.37 -1.83 -7.77
N PRO A 548 6.81 -0.61 -8.13
CA PRO A 548 6.00 0.29 -8.92
C PRO A 548 5.68 -0.33 -10.28
N ASN A 549 4.42 -0.18 -10.71
CA ASN A 549 3.88 -0.72 -11.97
C ASN A 549 3.71 -2.26 -12.03
N GLU A 550 3.92 -2.99 -10.95
CA GLU A 550 3.50 -4.38 -10.85
C GLU A 550 2.09 -4.47 -10.26
N LYS A 551 1.36 -5.50 -10.70
CA LYS A 551 0.00 -5.70 -10.18
C LYS A 551 0.08 -6.23 -8.76
N TYR A 552 -0.49 -5.49 -7.82
CA TYR A 552 -0.73 -5.99 -6.46
C TYR A 552 -1.74 -7.15 -6.50
N THR A 553 -1.41 -8.25 -5.84
CA THR A 553 -2.23 -9.48 -5.79
C THR A 553 -2.72 -9.82 -4.38
N GLY A 554 -2.26 -9.11 -3.36
CA GLY A 554 -2.80 -9.20 -2.00
C GLY A 554 -4.32 -9.02 -1.99
N HIS A 555 -5.02 -9.56 -0.99
CA HIS A 555 -6.48 -9.59 -0.86
C HIS A 555 -7.23 -10.37 -1.95
N ASN A 556 -6.56 -10.83 -3.01
CA ASN A 556 -7.18 -11.59 -4.10
C ASN A 556 -6.91 -13.09 -3.98
N ALA A 557 -7.70 -13.91 -4.67
CA ALA A 557 -7.35 -15.30 -4.87
C ALA A 557 -6.09 -15.40 -5.76
N ASN A 558 -5.31 -16.44 -5.56
CA ASN A 558 -4.05 -16.67 -6.24
C ASN A 558 -3.00 -15.57 -5.98
N GLU A 559 -3.02 -15.00 -4.79
CA GLU A 559 -1.95 -14.11 -4.33
C GLU A 559 -0.59 -14.77 -4.48
N PHE A 560 0.40 -13.98 -4.93
CA PHE A 560 1.77 -14.46 -5.07
C PHE A 560 2.81 -13.35 -4.87
N LYS A 561 4.00 -13.75 -4.46
CA LYS A 561 5.25 -12.98 -4.52
C LYS A 561 6.19 -13.66 -5.52
N THR A 562 6.96 -12.91 -6.31
CA THR A 562 8.02 -13.55 -7.11
C THR A 562 9.24 -13.84 -6.26
N VAL A 563 9.95 -14.94 -6.57
CA VAL A 563 11.21 -15.30 -5.88
C VAL A 563 12.24 -14.18 -6.04
N ASP A 564 12.39 -13.65 -7.27
CA ASP A 564 13.36 -12.57 -7.53
C ASP A 564 13.06 -11.33 -6.70
N GLN A 565 11.78 -10.96 -6.58
CA GLN A 565 11.38 -9.78 -5.78
C GLN A 565 11.62 -10.04 -4.29
N PHE A 566 11.22 -11.19 -3.75
CA PHE A 566 11.47 -11.53 -2.35
C PHE A 566 12.96 -11.44 -1.99
N LEU A 567 13.83 -11.99 -2.85
CA LEU A 567 15.27 -11.95 -2.66
C LEU A 567 15.85 -10.53 -2.84
N LEU A 568 15.26 -9.73 -3.70
CA LEU A 568 15.60 -8.31 -3.85
C LEU A 568 15.19 -7.52 -2.62
N ASP A 569 13.99 -7.75 -2.08
CA ASP A 569 13.51 -7.13 -0.85
C ASP A 569 14.42 -7.46 0.33
N LEU A 570 14.86 -8.72 0.46
CA LEU A 570 15.85 -9.12 1.46
C LEU A 570 17.15 -8.29 1.34
N SER A 571 17.61 -8.06 0.11
CA SER A 571 18.81 -7.23 -0.12
C SER A 571 18.57 -5.76 0.27
N ILE A 572 17.44 -5.19 -0.14
CA ILE A 572 17.08 -3.78 0.10
C ILE A 572 16.88 -3.54 1.60
N ILE A 573 16.14 -4.40 2.29
CA ILE A 573 15.87 -4.25 3.71
C ILE A 573 17.14 -4.45 4.54
N THR A 574 18.03 -5.37 4.14
CA THR A 574 19.34 -5.52 4.79
C THR A 574 20.21 -4.25 4.63
N GLU A 575 20.24 -3.68 3.42
CA GLU A 575 20.93 -2.39 3.18
C GLU A 575 20.30 -1.27 4.02
N MET A 576 18.98 -1.21 4.12
CA MET A 576 18.26 -0.23 4.92
C MET A 576 18.64 -0.32 6.40
N VAL A 577 18.59 -1.51 6.99
CA VAL A 577 18.94 -1.73 8.41
C VAL A 577 20.41 -1.36 8.65
N ALA A 578 21.31 -1.72 7.74
CA ALA A 578 22.72 -1.38 7.86
C ALA A 578 22.98 0.14 7.75
N ARG A 579 22.36 0.83 6.79
CA ARG A 579 22.56 2.27 6.57
C ARG A 579 21.93 3.09 7.70
N LEU A 580 20.64 2.88 7.99
CA LEU A 580 19.95 3.63 9.05
C LEU A 580 20.52 3.32 10.44
N GLY A 581 20.92 2.07 10.68
CA GLY A 581 21.56 1.68 11.93
C GLY A 581 22.88 2.40 12.22
N GLY A 582 23.61 2.78 11.18
CA GLY A 582 24.90 3.51 11.29
C GLY A 582 24.82 5.03 11.10
N MET A 583 23.61 5.60 10.90
CA MET A 583 23.42 7.05 10.70
C MET A 583 23.32 7.80 12.04
N SER A 584 23.87 9.01 12.08
CA SER A 584 23.66 9.98 13.16
C SER A 584 24.01 11.39 12.66
N PRO A 585 23.09 12.38 12.77
CA PRO A 585 21.66 12.19 13.09
C PRO A 585 20.90 11.49 11.96
N LEU A 586 19.69 10.96 12.27
CA LEU A 586 18.72 10.48 11.29
C LEU A 586 17.95 11.63 10.63
#